data_7145483f248a281ba97392c087a83e0a
#
_entry.id   7145483f248a281ba97392c087a83e0a
#
_cell.length_a   1.000
_cell.length_b   1.000
_cell.length_c   1.000
_cell.angle_alpha   90.00
_cell.angle_beta   90.00
_cell.angle_gamma   90.00
#
_symmetry.space_group_name_H-M   'P 1'
#
loop_
_entity.id
_entity.type
_entity.pdbx_description
1 polymer ?
#
loop_
_entity_poly.entity_id
_entity_poly.type
_entity_poly.pdbx_seq_one_letter_code
_entity_poly.pdbx_strand_id
1 'polypeptide(L)'
;FDCRGKPEDLSEYYKLRNPINSAVLGKPNWDTSTNPWSRHVATPDGWTFVIPTHKDSPSNDYCVGYCYNDNITSEFNAELNFRRMFDVEIKKNIHFHNYVAKEPVTDGRIFKNGNRLFFLEPLESSSTQTYLEWVKVSLQYILGKIDNPSELIHKYIAQNQNFILWHYKYGSK
;
A
#
# COMPACT_ATOMS: atom_id res chain seq x y z
N PHE A 1 21.14 -3.81 -0.04
CA PHE A 1 19.80 -3.16 -0.07
C PHE A 1 19.53 -2.40 1.23
N ASP A 2 18.97 -1.19 1.14
CA ASP A 2 18.47 -0.43 2.28
C ASP A 2 16.97 -0.70 2.45
N CYS A 3 16.60 -1.50 3.44
CA CYS A 3 15.23 -1.92 3.77
C CYS A 3 14.77 -1.39 5.15
N ARG A 4 15.31 -0.27 5.62
CA ARG A 4 15.02 0.28 6.97
C ARG A 4 13.59 0.77 7.20
N GLY A 5 12.69 0.54 6.26
CA GLY A 5 11.28 0.90 6.37
C GLY A 5 10.98 2.35 5.97
N LYS A 6 9.85 2.89 6.45
CA LYS A 6 9.39 4.24 6.11
C LYS A 6 10.46 5.28 6.48
N PRO A 7 10.79 6.24 5.58
CA PRO A 7 11.67 7.35 5.91
C PRO A 7 11.00 8.30 6.92
N GLU A 8 11.80 8.91 7.79
CA GLU A 8 11.32 9.94 8.73
C GLU A 8 11.04 11.25 8.00
N ASP A 9 11.91 11.60 7.03
CA ASP A 9 11.79 12.77 6.18
C ASP A 9 11.49 12.38 4.73
N LEU A 10 10.49 13.03 4.14
CA LEU A 10 10.06 12.83 2.76
C LEU A 10 10.58 13.90 1.79
N SER A 11 11.47 14.80 2.20
CA SER A 11 12.06 15.82 1.32
C SER A 11 12.75 15.25 0.08
N GLU A 12 13.39 14.07 0.24
CA GLU A 12 14.05 13.30 -0.83
C GLU A 12 13.12 12.31 -1.55
N TYR A 13 11.79 12.55 -1.48
CA TYR A 13 10.78 11.71 -2.11
C TYR A 13 9.83 12.54 -2.96
N TYR A 14 9.39 11.97 -4.09
CA TYR A 14 8.26 12.50 -4.83
C TYR A 14 6.96 12.00 -4.20
N LYS A 15 5.98 12.90 -4.02
CA LYS A 15 4.62 12.54 -3.61
C LYS A 15 3.89 11.89 -4.80
N LEU A 16 3.29 10.74 -4.57
CA LEU A 16 2.44 10.05 -5.54
C LEU A 16 0.98 10.49 -5.35
N ARG A 17 0.24 10.58 -6.46
CA ARG A 17 -1.13 11.13 -6.50
C ARG A 17 -2.18 10.02 -6.36
N ASN A 18 -2.09 9.23 -5.31
CA ASN A 18 -3.13 8.26 -4.99
C ASN A 18 -4.16 8.89 -4.07
N PRO A 19 -5.47 8.59 -4.27
CA PRO A 19 -6.54 9.24 -3.51
C PRO A 19 -6.57 8.84 -2.05
N ILE A 20 -6.20 7.60 -1.70
CA ILE A 20 -6.28 7.08 -0.33
C ILE A 20 -5.01 7.43 0.44
N ASN A 21 -5.18 7.92 1.67
CA ASN A 21 -4.10 8.34 2.56
C ASN A 21 -4.31 7.91 4.02
N SER A 22 -5.44 7.27 4.33
CA SER A 22 -5.80 6.86 5.69
C SER A 22 -6.52 5.52 5.69
N ALA A 23 -6.44 4.81 6.81
CA ALA A 23 -7.20 3.60 7.03
C ALA A 23 -7.58 3.41 8.50
N VAL A 24 -8.79 2.89 8.72
CA VAL A 24 -9.25 2.36 9.99
C VAL A 24 -9.05 0.85 9.98
N LEU A 25 -8.27 0.33 10.93
CA LEU A 25 -8.02 -1.09 11.08
C LEU A 25 -8.91 -1.68 12.16
N GLY A 26 -9.42 -2.88 11.93
CA GLY A 26 -10.35 -3.54 12.83
C GLY A 26 -10.19 -5.05 12.91
N LYS A 27 -10.72 -5.57 14.02
CA LYS A 27 -10.89 -7.00 14.26
C LYS A 27 -12.30 -7.40 13.86
N PRO A 28 -12.49 -8.35 12.96
CA PRO A 28 -13.81 -8.84 12.61
C PRO A 28 -14.40 -9.71 13.74
N ASN A 29 -15.72 -9.62 13.93
CA ASN A 29 -16.48 -10.49 14.83
C ASN A 29 -16.86 -11.83 14.16
N TRP A 30 -16.39 -12.08 12.94
CA TRP A 30 -16.57 -13.33 12.20
C TRP A 30 -15.23 -13.99 11.88
N ASP A 31 -15.25 -15.26 11.52
CA ASP A 31 -14.06 -16.00 11.11
C ASP A 31 -13.69 -15.68 9.66
N THR A 32 -12.55 -14.99 9.46
CA THR A 32 -12.05 -14.66 8.13
C THR A 32 -11.34 -15.82 7.44
N SER A 33 -10.94 -16.86 8.19
CA SER A 33 -10.21 -18.02 7.67
C SER A 33 -11.07 -18.97 6.83
N THR A 34 -12.40 -18.80 6.84
CA THR A 34 -13.33 -19.58 6.02
C THR A 34 -13.11 -19.41 4.52
N ASN A 35 -12.50 -18.31 4.10
CA ASN A 35 -12.14 -18.05 2.71
C ASN A 35 -10.61 -18.05 2.57
N PRO A 36 -10.01 -18.80 1.64
CA PRO A 36 -8.57 -18.87 1.47
C PRO A 36 -7.97 -17.68 0.71
N TRP A 37 -8.78 -16.71 0.30
CA TRP A 37 -8.33 -15.51 -0.47
C TRP A 37 -8.69 -14.22 0.24
N SER A 38 -7.86 -13.19 0.01
CA SER A 38 -8.16 -11.82 0.41
C SER A 38 -9.31 -11.26 -0.42
N ARG A 39 -10.12 -10.38 0.19
CA ARG A 39 -11.19 -9.65 -0.50
C ARG A 39 -10.90 -8.17 -0.47
N HIS A 40 -11.18 -7.50 -1.58
CA HIS A 40 -11.25 -6.05 -1.67
C HIS A 40 -12.69 -5.65 -1.99
N VAL A 41 -13.27 -4.79 -1.17
CA VAL A 41 -14.67 -4.37 -1.27
C VAL A 41 -14.70 -2.87 -1.49
N ALA A 42 -15.29 -2.40 -2.58
CA ALA A 42 -15.51 -0.97 -2.82
C ALA A 42 -16.47 -0.41 -1.77
N THR A 43 -16.16 0.78 -1.26
CA THR A 43 -16.95 1.49 -0.25
C THR A 43 -17.23 2.92 -0.72
N PRO A 44 -18.17 3.64 -0.11
CA PRO A 44 -18.44 5.05 -0.49
C PRO A 44 -17.22 5.97 -0.35
N ASP A 45 -16.30 5.66 0.58
CA ASP A 45 -15.15 6.51 0.91
C ASP A 45 -13.83 6.02 0.28
N GLY A 46 -13.86 4.84 -0.36
CA GLY A 46 -12.67 4.19 -0.93
C GLY A 46 -12.85 2.68 -1.05
N TRP A 47 -12.19 1.90 -0.21
CA TRP A 47 -12.27 0.44 -0.25
C TRP A 47 -11.87 -0.21 1.08
N THR A 48 -12.30 -1.46 1.27
CA THR A 48 -11.96 -2.26 2.45
C THR A 48 -11.25 -3.53 2.01
N PHE A 49 -10.15 -3.87 2.67
CA PHE A 49 -9.55 -5.20 2.57
C PHE A 49 -10.02 -6.12 3.69
N VAL A 50 -10.13 -7.41 3.37
CA VAL A 50 -10.32 -8.49 4.34
C VAL A 50 -9.26 -9.54 4.05
N ILE A 51 -8.36 -9.77 5.00
CA ILE A 51 -7.26 -10.74 4.86
C ILE A 51 -7.64 -11.99 5.68
N PRO A 52 -7.64 -13.20 5.07
CA PRO A 52 -7.85 -14.43 5.81
C PRO A 52 -6.80 -14.58 6.92
N THR A 53 -7.26 -14.73 8.16
CA THR A 53 -6.37 -14.84 9.31
C THR A 53 -6.95 -15.82 10.29
N HIS A 54 -6.11 -16.68 10.85
CA HIS A 54 -6.56 -17.61 11.87
C HIS A 54 -7.09 -16.85 13.09
N LYS A 55 -8.23 -17.30 13.64
CA LYS A 55 -8.96 -16.63 14.72
C LYS A 55 -8.09 -16.27 15.94
N ASP A 56 -7.17 -17.15 16.30
CA ASP A 56 -6.30 -17.00 17.46
C ASP A 56 -4.96 -16.29 17.12
N SER A 57 -4.77 -15.84 15.89
CA SER A 57 -3.56 -15.09 15.49
C SER A 57 -3.61 -13.66 16.00
N PRO A 58 -2.52 -13.12 16.54
CA PRO A 58 -2.42 -11.69 16.90
C PRO A 58 -2.70 -10.75 15.70
N SER A 59 -2.43 -11.20 14.47
CA SER A 59 -2.73 -10.43 13.25
C SER A 59 -4.24 -10.32 12.97
N ASN A 60 -5.09 -11.12 13.61
CA ASN A 60 -6.54 -11.01 13.49
C ASN A 60 -7.08 -9.66 13.94
N ASP A 61 -6.39 -8.94 14.82
CA ASP A 61 -6.79 -7.62 15.30
C ASP A 61 -6.73 -6.54 14.18
N TYR A 62 -6.03 -6.82 13.06
CA TYR A 62 -5.81 -5.85 11.98
C TYR A 62 -6.08 -6.44 10.59
N CYS A 63 -6.82 -7.55 10.50
CA CYS A 63 -7.02 -8.25 9.24
C CYS A 63 -8.12 -7.65 8.36
N VAL A 64 -8.87 -6.68 8.86
CA VAL A 64 -9.83 -5.89 8.08
C VAL A 64 -9.46 -4.42 8.18
N GLY A 65 -9.43 -3.73 7.04
CA GLY A 65 -9.08 -2.30 7.02
C GLY A 65 -9.92 -1.51 6.04
N TYR A 66 -10.50 -0.41 6.53
CA TYR A 66 -11.29 0.54 5.77
C TYR A 66 -10.41 1.70 5.32
N CYS A 67 -10.09 1.73 4.03
CA CYS A 67 -9.21 2.72 3.40
C CYS A 67 -10.02 3.89 2.86
N TYR A 68 -9.61 5.12 3.17
CA TYR A 68 -10.35 6.33 2.80
C TYR A 68 -9.41 7.53 2.60
N ASN A 69 -9.97 8.63 2.08
CA ASN A 69 -9.26 9.92 1.97
C ASN A 69 -9.71 10.85 3.10
N ASP A 70 -8.81 11.18 4.01
CA ASP A 70 -9.11 12.02 5.17
C ASP A 70 -9.34 13.51 4.83
N ASN A 71 -8.99 13.95 3.63
CA ASN A 71 -9.35 15.28 3.14
C ASN A 71 -10.81 15.38 2.67
N ILE A 72 -11.49 14.23 2.51
CA ILE A 72 -12.88 14.14 2.03
C ILE A 72 -13.80 13.60 3.13
N THR A 73 -13.39 12.51 3.77
CA THR A 73 -14.15 11.80 4.80
C THR A 73 -13.44 11.93 6.13
N SER A 74 -14.12 12.45 7.15
CA SER A 74 -13.55 12.52 8.50
C SER A 74 -13.34 11.11 9.08
N GLU A 75 -12.37 10.96 9.97
CA GLU A 75 -12.10 9.72 10.68
C GLU A 75 -13.36 9.15 11.35
N PHE A 76 -14.14 10.01 12.01
CA PHE A 76 -15.41 9.63 12.64
C PHE A 76 -16.40 9.01 11.63
N ASN A 77 -16.56 9.63 10.46
CA ASN A 77 -17.45 9.11 9.42
C ASN A 77 -16.92 7.80 8.82
N ALA A 78 -15.61 7.69 8.61
CA ALA A 78 -14.98 6.47 8.14
C ALA A 78 -15.20 5.31 9.12
N GLU A 79 -15.00 5.52 10.43
CA GLU A 79 -15.29 4.53 11.46
C GLU A 79 -16.77 4.14 11.50
N LEU A 80 -17.67 5.11 11.41
CA LEU A 80 -19.11 4.88 11.40
C LEU A 80 -19.52 4.02 10.19
N ASN A 81 -19.04 4.36 9.00
CA ASN A 81 -19.31 3.61 7.78
C ASN A 81 -18.70 2.20 7.86
N PHE A 82 -17.47 2.08 8.38
CA PHE A 82 -16.83 0.80 8.57
C PHE A 82 -17.65 -0.13 9.47
N ARG A 83 -18.11 0.36 10.63
CA ARG A 83 -18.98 -0.42 11.56
C ARG A 83 -20.34 -0.77 10.94
N ARG A 84 -20.91 0.13 10.11
CA ARG A 84 -22.20 -0.12 9.43
C ARG A 84 -22.12 -1.18 8.36
N MET A 85 -21.00 -1.23 7.64
CA MET A 85 -20.80 -2.14 6.52
C MET A 85 -20.22 -3.49 6.95
N PHE A 86 -19.43 -3.49 8.03
CA PHE A 86 -18.71 -4.66 8.52
C PHE A 86 -18.87 -4.76 10.03
N ASP A 87 -19.12 -5.95 10.52
CA ASP A 87 -19.18 -6.21 11.96
C ASP A 87 -17.75 -6.32 12.52
N VAL A 88 -17.17 -5.18 12.92
CA VAL A 88 -15.78 -5.07 13.35
C VAL A 88 -15.63 -4.27 14.64
N GLU A 89 -14.65 -4.65 15.44
CA GLU A 89 -14.12 -3.86 16.55
C GLU A 89 -12.96 -3.01 16.02
N ILE A 90 -13.07 -1.67 16.12
CA ILE A 90 -12.00 -0.76 15.70
C ILE A 90 -10.80 -0.93 16.62
N LYS A 91 -9.62 -1.09 16.05
CA LYS A 91 -8.36 -1.28 16.78
C LYS A 91 -7.39 -0.12 16.62
N LYS A 92 -7.31 0.45 15.42
CA LYS A 92 -6.31 1.49 15.13
C LYS A 92 -6.69 2.31 13.93
N ASN A 93 -6.40 3.62 13.99
CA ASN A 93 -6.40 4.51 12.84
C ASN A 93 -4.95 4.75 12.40
N ILE A 94 -4.72 4.75 11.10
CA ILE A 94 -3.42 5.00 10.50
C ILE A 94 -3.54 6.06 9.42
N HIS A 95 -2.53 6.92 9.35
CA HIS A 95 -2.35 7.87 8.26
C HIS A 95 -1.04 7.56 7.52
N PHE A 96 -1.04 7.65 6.20
CA PHE A 96 0.11 7.35 5.37
C PHE A 96 0.22 8.29 4.18
N HIS A 97 1.43 8.38 3.63
CA HIS A 97 1.71 9.09 2.39
C HIS A 97 2.04 8.08 1.29
N ASN A 98 1.58 8.37 0.08
CA ASN A 98 2.04 7.68 -1.12
C ASN A 98 3.25 8.44 -1.66
N TYR A 99 4.38 7.76 -1.82
CA TYR A 99 5.66 8.39 -2.18
C TYR A 99 6.59 7.42 -2.91
N VAL A 100 7.60 7.99 -3.59
CA VAL A 100 8.73 7.26 -4.19
C VAL A 100 10.02 8.04 -4.00
N ALA A 101 11.12 7.35 -3.71
CA ALA A 101 12.43 7.96 -3.58
C ALA A 101 12.85 8.66 -4.88
N LYS A 102 13.35 9.90 -4.80
CA LYS A 102 13.95 10.62 -5.95
C LYS A 102 15.16 9.85 -6.48
N GLU A 103 15.97 9.34 -5.55
CA GLU A 103 17.15 8.53 -5.83
C GLU A 103 16.97 7.11 -5.28
N PRO A 104 16.50 6.15 -6.10
CA PRO A 104 16.39 4.74 -5.72
C PRO A 104 17.73 4.08 -5.43
N VAL A 105 18.81 4.55 -6.08
CA VAL A 105 20.19 4.08 -5.89
C VAL A 105 21.04 5.25 -5.42
N THR A 106 21.70 5.11 -4.27
CA THR A 106 22.61 6.11 -3.73
C THR A 106 24.05 5.62 -3.88
N ASP A 107 24.98 6.52 -4.27
CA ASP A 107 26.40 6.23 -4.48
C ASP A 107 26.66 5.06 -5.45
N GLY A 108 25.76 4.79 -6.37
CA GLY A 108 25.84 3.72 -7.36
C GLY A 108 25.80 2.29 -6.78
N ARG A 109 25.60 2.11 -5.47
CA ARG A 109 25.71 0.79 -4.81
C ARG A 109 24.75 0.54 -3.66
N ILE A 110 24.04 1.56 -3.16
CA ILE A 110 23.03 1.39 -2.11
C ILE A 110 21.66 1.45 -2.73
N PHE A 111 20.98 0.33 -2.81
CA PHE A 111 19.64 0.20 -3.40
C PHE A 111 18.59 0.31 -2.28
N LYS A 112 17.76 1.36 -2.32
CA LYS A 112 16.59 1.46 -1.43
C LYS A 112 15.57 0.41 -1.84
N ASN A 113 14.93 -0.28 -0.86
CA ASN A 113 13.89 -1.29 -1.14
C ASN A 113 12.79 -1.25 -0.07
N GLY A 114 11.66 -1.91 -0.36
CA GLY A 114 10.48 -1.87 0.51
C GLY A 114 9.98 -0.43 0.71
N ASN A 115 9.46 -0.13 1.89
CA ASN A 115 8.96 1.21 2.22
C ASN A 115 10.07 2.29 2.25
N ARG A 116 11.35 1.91 2.18
CA ARG A 116 12.44 2.86 1.99
C ARG A 116 12.52 3.36 0.55
N LEU A 117 12.08 2.56 -0.43
CA LEU A 117 12.04 2.92 -1.84
C LEU A 117 10.77 3.71 -2.18
N PHE A 118 9.62 3.15 -1.88
CA PHE A 118 8.33 3.77 -2.15
C PHE A 118 7.23 3.18 -1.26
N PHE A 119 6.11 3.88 -1.18
CA PHE A 119 4.85 3.37 -0.66
C PHE A 119 3.70 3.81 -1.59
N LEU A 120 2.89 2.86 -1.97
CA LEU A 120 1.59 3.04 -2.59
C LEU A 120 0.52 2.41 -1.70
N GLU A 121 -0.67 2.97 -1.71
CA GLU A 121 -1.82 2.32 -1.09
C GLU A 121 -1.91 0.84 -1.49
N PRO A 122 -2.31 -0.08 -0.57
CA PRO A 122 -2.12 -1.51 -0.76
C PRO A 122 -3.15 -2.18 -1.69
N LEU A 123 -3.92 -1.42 -2.47
CA LEU A 123 -4.85 -1.97 -3.45
C LEU A 123 -4.10 -2.91 -4.41
N GLU A 124 -4.62 -4.14 -4.57
CA GLU A 124 -4.04 -5.22 -5.39
C GLU A 124 -2.62 -5.68 -4.99
N SER A 125 -2.13 -5.27 -3.81
CA SER A 125 -0.80 -5.68 -3.30
C SER A 125 0.36 -5.44 -4.29
N SER A 126 0.21 -4.50 -5.23
CA SER A 126 1.15 -4.21 -6.32
C SER A 126 2.57 -3.85 -5.82
N SER A 127 2.67 -3.33 -4.60
CA SER A 127 3.97 -2.97 -4.00
C SER A 127 4.89 -4.16 -3.83
N THR A 128 4.39 -5.32 -3.39
CA THR A 128 5.21 -6.52 -3.17
C THR A 128 5.84 -7.01 -4.46
N GLN A 129 5.07 -7.08 -5.54
CA GLN A 129 5.59 -7.45 -6.86
C GLN A 129 6.67 -6.46 -7.32
N THR A 130 6.45 -5.17 -7.11
CA THR A 130 7.43 -4.14 -7.49
C THR A 130 8.75 -4.28 -6.73
N TYR A 131 8.71 -4.63 -5.43
CA TYR A 131 9.93 -4.88 -4.67
C TYR A 131 10.73 -6.05 -5.25
N LEU A 132 10.07 -7.13 -5.68
CA LEU A 132 10.72 -8.27 -6.31
C LEU A 132 11.29 -7.93 -7.70
N GLU A 133 10.56 -7.19 -8.52
CA GLU A 133 11.07 -6.73 -9.82
C GLU A 133 12.25 -5.78 -9.65
N TRP A 134 12.22 -4.93 -8.63
CA TRP A 134 13.34 -4.05 -8.30
C TRP A 134 14.63 -4.82 -7.96
N VAL A 135 14.53 -5.92 -7.24
CA VAL A 135 15.69 -6.79 -6.96
C VAL A 135 16.28 -7.32 -8.27
N LYS A 136 15.45 -7.76 -9.23
CA LYS A 136 15.91 -8.23 -10.55
C LYS A 136 16.59 -7.11 -11.34
N VAL A 137 16.00 -5.91 -11.37
CA VAL A 137 16.60 -4.73 -12.03
C VAL A 137 17.94 -4.37 -11.40
N SER A 138 18.02 -4.40 -10.07
CA SER A 138 19.27 -4.11 -9.34
C SER A 138 20.37 -5.11 -9.68
N LEU A 139 20.05 -6.40 -9.79
CA LEU A 139 21.00 -7.43 -10.21
C LEU A 139 21.47 -7.22 -11.66
N GLN A 140 20.58 -6.85 -12.57
CA GLN A 140 20.96 -6.55 -13.96
C GLN A 140 21.91 -5.35 -14.04
N TYR A 141 21.69 -4.33 -13.22
CA TYR A 141 22.60 -3.18 -13.13
C TYR A 141 23.97 -3.59 -12.58
N ILE A 142 24.03 -4.37 -11.48
CA ILE A 142 25.29 -4.86 -10.91
C ILE A 142 26.08 -5.72 -11.91
N LEU A 143 25.38 -6.46 -12.77
CA LEU A 143 25.99 -7.28 -13.82
C LEU A 143 26.33 -6.48 -15.10
N GLY A 144 26.16 -5.17 -15.11
CA GLY A 144 26.44 -4.30 -16.25
C GLY A 144 25.52 -4.51 -17.47
N LYS A 145 24.31 -5.06 -17.24
CA LYS A 145 23.33 -5.32 -18.31
C LYS A 145 22.41 -4.13 -18.60
N ILE A 146 22.30 -3.21 -17.65
CA ILE A 146 21.53 -1.97 -17.77
C ILE A 146 22.30 -0.83 -17.13
N ASP A 147 22.13 0.39 -17.62
CA ASP A 147 22.86 1.57 -17.16
C ASP A 147 22.07 2.45 -16.19
N ASN A 148 20.73 2.48 -16.32
CA ASN A 148 19.87 3.36 -15.55
C ASN A 148 18.75 2.60 -14.81
N PRO A 149 19.05 1.97 -13.66
CA PRO A 149 18.06 1.22 -12.89
C PRO A 149 17.00 2.15 -12.27
N SER A 150 17.35 3.42 -11.95
CA SER A 150 16.42 4.38 -11.33
C SER A 150 15.28 4.75 -12.27
N GLU A 151 15.55 4.96 -13.55
CA GLU A 151 14.51 5.24 -14.54
C GLU A 151 13.53 4.07 -14.69
N LEU A 152 14.05 2.85 -14.73
CA LEU A 152 13.23 1.65 -14.86
C LEU A 152 12.29 1.48 -13.67
N ILE A 153 12.78 1.63 -12.45
CA ILE A 153 11.93 1.47 -11.27
C ILE A 153 10.89 2.59 -11.15
N HIS A 154 11.23 3.83 -11.49
CA HIS A 154 10.26 4.91 -11.53
C HIS A 154 9.15 4.64 -12.55
N LYS A 155 9.49 4.09 -13.72
CA LYS A 155 8.50 3.67 -14.73
C LYS A 155 7.57 2.57 -14.21
N TYR A 156 8.10 1.55 -13.52
CA TYR A 156 7.30 0.50 -12.90
C TYR A 156 6.34 1.05 -11.83
N ILE A 157 6.83 1.93 -10.97
CA ILE A 157 6.01 2.55 -9.93
C ILE A 157 4.91 3.43 -10.54
N ALA A 158 5.22 4.20 -11.58
CA ALA A 158 4.24 5.00 -12.31
C ALA A 158 3.17 4.13 -12.98
N GLN A 159 3.54 2.98 -13.55
CA GLN A 159 2.58 2.02 -14.09
C GLN A 159 1.65 1.45 -13.02
N ASN A 160 2.18 1.08 -11.84
CA ASN A 160 1.38 0.61 -10.71
C ASN A 160 0.46 1.71 -10.17
N GLN A 161 0.94 2.94 -10.07
CA GLN A 161 0.11 4.08 -9.70
C GLN A 161 -1.07 4.25 -10.68
N ASN A 162 -0.80 4.21 -11.98
CA ASN A 162 -1.84 4.33 -13.00
C ASN A 162 -2.83 3.16 -12.94
N PHE A 163 -2.36 1.95 -12.68
CA PHE A 163 -3.21 0.77 -12.49
C PHE A 163 -4.16 0.94 -11.30
N ILE A 164 -3.66 1.42 -10.16
CA ILE A 164 -4.50 1.72 -8.99
C ILE A 164 -5.52 2.83 -9.30
N LEU A 165 -5.08 3.93 -9.94
CA LEU A 165 -5.96 5.03 -10.31
C LEU A 165 -7.06 4.59 -11.29
N TRP A 166 -6.80 3.58 -12.09
CA TRP A 166 -7.79 2.99 -13.00
C TRP A 166 -8.96 2.35 -12.25
N HIS A 167 -8.72 1.69 -11.12
CA HIS A 167 -9.78 1.14 -10.26
C HIS A 167 -10.73 2.23 -9.78
N TYR A 168 -10.22 3.38 -9.35
CA TYR A 168 -11.06 4.52 -8.94
C TYR A 168 -11.84 5.14 -10.09
N LYS A 169 -11.23 5.21 -11.28
CA LYS A 169 -11.89 5.81 -12.44
C LYS A 169 -13.01 4.94 -13.01
N TYR A 170 -12.87 3.62 -12.97
CA TYR A 170 -13.78 2.69 -13.64
C TYR A 170 -14.53 1.75 -12.71
N GLY A 171 -14.13 1.64 -11.46
CA GLY A 171 -14.75 0.78 -10.45
C GLY A 171 -15.99 1.37 -9.76
N SER A 172 -16.25 2.65 -9.95
CA SER A 172 -17.31 3.41 -9.26
C SER A 172 -18.60 3.53 -10.08
N LYS A 173 -18.89 2.59 -10.96
CA LYS A 173 -20.14 2.57 -11.75
C LYS A 173 -21.16 1.65 -11.16
#